data_3dacbcf2caa4ac06952dd1f97e7267a8
#
_entry.id   3dacbcf2caa4ac06952dd1f97e7267a8
#
_cell.length_a   1.000
_cell.length_b   1.000
_cell.length_c   1.000
_cell.angle_alpha   90.00
_cell.angle_beta   90.00
_cell.angle_gamma   90.00
#
_symmetry.space_group_name_H-M   'P 1'
#
loop_
_entity.id
_entity.type
_entity.pdbx_description
1 polymer ?
#
loop_
_entity_poly.entity_id
_entity_poly.type
_entity_poly.pdbx_seq_one_letter_code
_entity_poly.pdbx_strand_id
1 'polypeptide(L)'
;MASSDDVAAHYSVAGEPAVRCAAPGRVNLIGEHTDYSGGFVMPAAIDFCTIAEISPRTDGRISLYSQNMGEEISYPAEPLPSTARKHWSDYPMGVAWSLAQEGVRAGAFALTLEGNVPLGAGLSSSASIEVATALALLELAGTSLPLPTIALACQRAENVFVGARSGIMDQFIACAGKQDHALMLDCRSLEYRHLPIPAHVRLIICNSMVKHEHAGGQYNVRREEVEEGTRILHARWPSIKALRDATEAQLNECRLEMPPNVFRRCRHIITENKRVELAASALERGDLPAFGTLMAEAHRSFRDDFEASCSELDTLVEIAAELPGCYGARMTGGGFGGCTVNLVEENKADQFREQIHTRYRATTGIDADIYLCRASAGARRLS
;
A
#
# COMPACT_ATOMS: atom_id res chain seq x y z
N MET A 1 -9.57 -30.27 -8.63
CA MET A 1 -8.74 -29.26 -7.98
C MET A 1 -7.93 -29.98 -6.91
N ALA A 2 -6.60 -30.02 -7.04
CA ALA A 2 -5.76 -30.61 -6.01
C ALA A 2 -5.88 -29.75 -4.73
N SER A 3 -5.92 -30.38 -3.56
CA SER A 3 -5.96 -29.65 -2.30
C SER A 3 -4.62 -28.95 -2.05
N SER A 4 -4.61 -27.89 -1.20
CA SER A 4 -3.36 -27.22 -0.81
C SER A 4 -2.32 -28.21 -0.25
N ASP A 5 -2.77 -29.27 0.38
CA ASP A 5 -1.92 -30.33 0.94
C ASP A 5 -1.27 -31.21 -0.15
N ASP A 6 -1.93 -31.40 -1.30
CA ASP A 6 -1.41 -32.19 -2.41
C ASP A 6 -0.28 -31.48 -3.17
N VAL A 7 -0.27 -30.15 -3.22
CA VAL A 7 0.78 -29.35 -3.92
C VAL A 7 2.03 -29.23 -3.04
N ALA A 8 1.86 -28.98 -1.74
CA ALA A 8 2.96 -28.94 -0.78
C ALA A 8 3.69 -30.30 -0.68
N ALA A 9 2.96 -31.40 -0.74
CA ALA A 9 3.52 -32.76 -0.71
C ALA A 9 4.36 -33.12 -1.92
N HIS A 10 4.18 -32.44 -3.08
CA HIS A 10 4.94 -32.74 -4.31
C HIS A 10 6.36 -32.15 -4.32
N TYR A 11 6.64 -31.13 -3.48
CA TYR A 11 7.87 -30.34 -3.55
C TYR A 11 8.68 -30.30 -2.25
N SER A 12 8.16 -30.84 -1.14
CA SER A 12 8.93 -30.92 0.09
C SER A 12 10.03 -31.99 -0.01
N VAL A 13 11.26 -31.61 0.36
CA VAL A 13 12.26 -32.63 0.69
C VAL A 13 11.69 -33.44 1.86
N ALA A 14 11.60 -34.75 1.69
CA ALA A 14 11.04 -35.63 2.71
C ALA A 14 11.72 -35.39 4.08
N GLY A 15 11.04 -34.72 5.00
CA GLY A 15 11.50 -34.54 6.37
C GLY A 15 11.64 -33.10 6.88
N GLU A 16 11.67 -32.05 6.05
CA GLU A 16 11.69 -30.67 6.54
C GLU A 16 10.32 -30.00 6.43
N PRO A 17 9.78 -29.44 7.52
CA PRO A 17 8.49 -28.78 7.48
C PRO A 17 8.55 -27.49 6.64
N ALA A 18 7.51 -27.25 5.85
CA ALA A 18 7.34 -26.01 5.15
C ALA A 18 7.18 -24.84 6.15
N VAL A 19 7.81 -23.71 5.86
CA VAL A 19 7.65 -22.49 6.64
C VAL A 19 6.54 -21.65 6.00
N ARG A 20 5.59 -21.20 6.81
CA ARG A 20 4.48 -20.35 6.38
C ARG A 20 4.59 -18.96 6.97
N CYS A 21 4.51 -17.95 6.11
CA CYS A 21 4.54 -16.54 6.50
C CYS A 21 3.36 -15.81 5.87
N ALA A 22 2.87 -14.79 6.56
CA ALA A 22 1.79 -13.94 6.04
C ALA A 22 2.19 -12.48 6.10
N ALA A 23 1.79 -11.70 5.09
CA ALA A 23 1.90 -10.24 5.12
C ALA A 23 0.57 -9.62 4.64
N PRO A 24 0.12 -8.53 5.28
CA PRO A 24 -1.15 -7.90 4.97
C PRO A 24 -1.09 -6.99 3.73
N GLY A 25 -2.26 -6.75 3.13
CA GLY A 25 -2.50 -5.56 2.34
C GLY A 25 -2.69 -4.33 3.24
N ARG A 26 -3.00 -3.16 2.63
CA ARG A 26 -3.16 -1.90 3.36
C ARG A 26 -4.21 -0.99 2.76
N VAL A 27 -4.71 -0.09 3.59
CA VAL A 27 -5.29 1.20 3.20
C VAL A 27 -4.41 2.32 3.68
N ASN A 28 -4.47 3.49 3.04
CA ASN A 28 -3.87 4.70 3.60
C ASN A 28 -5.00 5.62 4.10
N LEU A 29 -4.98 5.96 5.37
CA LEU A 29 -6.01 6.79 5.99
C LEU A 29 -5.86 8.25 5.59
N ILE A 30 -4.61 8.73 5.42
CA ILE A 30 -4.27 10.09 4.98
C ILE A 30 -2.78 10.15 4.59
N GLY A 31 -2.40 11.05 3.67
CA GLY A 31 -1.02 11.21 3.21
C GLY A 31 -0.77 10.56 1.85
N GLU A 32 -1.69 10.73 0.88
CA GLU A 32 -1.46 10.23 -0.47
C GLU A 32 -0.43 11.03 -1.24
N HIS A 33 0.41 10.32 -1.99
CA HIS A 33 1.47 10.86 -2.85
C HIS A 33 2.57 11.65 -2.12
N THR A 34 2.65 11.51 -0.79
CA THR A 34 3.71 12.14 0.01
C THR A 34 4.92 11.23 0.22
N ASP A 35 4.77 9.91 0.10
CA ASP A 35 5.78 8.89 0.43
C ASP A 35 7.02 8.94 -0.46
N TYR A 36 6.86 9.04 -1.77
CA TYR A 36 7.98 9.15 -2.71
C TYR A 36 8.68 10.53 -2.70
N SER A 37 8.07 11.53 -2.03
CA SER A 37 8.65 12.87 -1.79
C SER A 37 9.20 13.04 -0.36
N GLY A 38 9.42 11.94 0.35
CA GLY A 38 9.95 11.93 1.72
C GLY A 38 9.02 12.60 2.74
N GLY A 39 7.72 12.59 2.49
CA GLY A 39 6.69 13.16 3.36
C GLY A 39 6.22 12.20 4.45
N PHE A 40 5.08 12.53 5.05
CA PHE A 40 4.40 11.71 6.07
C PHE A 40 3.23 10.97 5.46
N VAL A 41 3.01 9.73 5.91
CA VAL A 41 1.86 8.89 5.57
C VAL A 41 1.26 8.27 6.82
N MET A 42 -0.02 7.87 6.75
CA MET A 42 -0.69 7.19 7.86
C MET A 42 -1.48 5.98 7.35
N PRO A 43 -0.82 4.92 6.90
CA PRO A 43 -1.49 3.69 6.51
C PRO A 43 -1.95 2.85 7.72
N ALA A 44 -2.87 1.93 7.44
CA ALA A 44 -3.22 0.81 8.31
C ALA A 44 -3.13 -0.50 7.53
N ALA A 45 -2.48 -1.50 8.10
CA ALA A 45 -2.56 -2.87 7.58
C ALA A 45 -4.00 -3.38 7.73
N ILE A 46 -4.46 -4.20 6.79
CA ILE A 46 -5.83 -4.76 6.81
C ILE A 46 -5.80 -6.26 6.98
N ASP A 47 -6.93 -6.84 7.31
CA ASP A 47 -7.10 -8.28 7.56
C ASP A 47 -7.17 -9.15 6.29
N PHE A 48 -6.92 -8.56 5.11
CA PHE A 48 -6.57 -9.29 3.89
C PHE A 48 -5.05 -9.45 3.79
N CYS A 49 -4.58 -10.64 3.43
CA CYS A 49 -3.15 -10.92 3.38
C CYS A 49 -2.75 -11.87 2.25
N THR A 50 -1.47 -11.95 1.98
CA THR A 50 -0.83 -13.02 1.21
C THR A 50 -0.12 -13.96 2.17
N ILE A 51 -0.30 -15.26 1.97
CA ILE A 51 0.44 -16.33 2.63
C ILE A 51 1.49 -16.83 1.65
N ALA A 52 2.73 -16.91 2.12
CA ALA A 52 3.86 -17.51 1.44
C ALA A 52 4.26 -18.78 2.22
N GLU A 53 4.18 -19.91 1.56
CA GLU A 53 4.64 -21.21 2.07
C GLU A 53 5.90 -21.61 1.33
N ILE A 54 7.00 -21.85 2.05
CA ILE A 54 8.31 -22.11 1.47
C ILE A 54 8.92 -23.41 2.03
N SER A 55 9.58 -24.18 1.15
CA SER A 55 10.36 -25.34 1.54
C SER A 55 11.68 -25.40 0.75
N PRO A 56 12.77 -25.97 1.32
CA PRO A 56 14.05 -26.12 0.60
C PRO A 56 13.93 -27.14 -0.52
N ARG A 57 14.79 -26.99 -1.54
CA ARG A 57 14.96 -27.97 -2.64
C ARG A 57 16.43 -28.35 -2.80
N THR A 58 16.69 -29.53 -3.35
CA THR A 58 18.04 -30.06 -3.58
C THR A 58 18.43 -30.15 -5.05
N ASP A 59 17.51 -29.82 -5.96
CA ASP A 59 17.69 -29.94 -7.41
C ASP A 59 18.26 -28.68 -8.09
N GLY A 60 18.67 -27.67 -7.32
CA GLY A 60 19.23 -26.42 -7.81
C GLY A 60 18.22 -25.50 -8.50
N ARG A 61 16.92 -25.68 -8.25
CA ARG A 61 15.86 -24.88 -8.86
C ARG A 61 15.03 -24.11 -7.83
N ILE A 62 14.48 -22.99 -8.27
CA ILE A 62 13.40 -22.24 -7.60
C ILE A 62 12.12 -22.57 -8.35
N SER A 63 11.10 -23.06 -7.63
CA SER A 63 9.75 -23.25 -8.14
C SER A 63 8.81 -22.30 -7.42
N LEU A 64 8.02 -21.53 -8.18
CA LEU A 64 7.03 -20.59 -7.68
C LEU A 64 5.66 -21.04 -8.17
N TYR A 65 4.71 -21.19 -7.26
CA TYR A 65 3.32 -21.50 -7.56
C TYR A 65 2.37 -20.45 -6.99
N SER A 66 1.48 -19.93 -7.82
CA SER A 66 0.40 -19.03 -7.40
C SER A 66 -0.91 -19.81 -7.37
N GLN A 67 -1.50 -20.00 -6.20
CA GLN A 67 -2.82 -20.65 -6.07
C GLN A 67 -3.92 -19.81 -6.72
N ASN A 68 -3.86 -18.49 -6.61
CA ASN A 68 -4.84 -17.58 -7.19
C ASN A 68 -4.89 -17.63 -8.72
N MET A 69 -3.74 -17.88 -9.37
CA MET A 69 -3.63 -17.95 -10.83
C MET A 69 -3.64 -19.38 -11.35
N GLY A 70 -3.45 -20.38 -10.47
CA GLY A 70 -3.29 -21.78 -10.86
C GLY A 70 -2.06 -22.03 -11.73
N GLU A 71 -0.99 -21.26 -11.53
CA GLU A 71 0.17 -21.24 -12.41
C GLU A 71 1.46 -21.52 -11.66
N GLU A 72 2.31 -22.36 -12.24
CA GLU A 72 3.65 -22.66 -11.75
C GLU A 72 4.71 -22.20 -12.74
N ILE A 73 5.83 -21.65 -12.21
CA ILE A 73 7.00 -21.26 -12.98
C ILE A 73 8.27 -21.66 -12.24
N SER A 74 9.31 -22.03 -12.98
CA SER A 74 10.58 -22.46 -12.39
C SER A 74 11.77 -21.71 -12.98
N TYR A 75 12.74 -21.43 -12.11
CA TYR A 75 13.99 -20.73 -12.40
C TYR A 75 15.18 -21.55 -11.92
N PRO A 76 16.40 -21.35 -12.48
CA PRO A 76 17.61 -21.79 -11.81
C PRO A 76 17.79 -21.04 -10.50
N ALA A 77 18.29 -21.71 -9.46
CA ALA A 77 18.62 -21.04 -8.20
C ALA A 77 19.89 -20.17 -8.32
N GLU A 78 20.79 -20.56 -9.21
CA GLU A 78 22.00 -19.80 -9.51
C GLU A 78 22.32 -19.87 -11.02
N PRO A 79 22.66 -18.74 -11.68
CA PRO A 79 22.50 -17.38 -11.14
C PRO A 79 21.01 -17.00 -11.01
N LEU A 80 20.69 -16.19 -10.00
CA LEU A 80 19.35 -15.60 -9.91
C LEU A 80 19.05 -14.71 -11.12
N PRO A 81 17.82 -14.71 -11.65
CA PRO A 81 17.40 -13.78 -12.67
C PRO A 81 17.66 -12.32 -12.23
N SER A 82 18.16 -11.49 -13.15
CA SER A 82 18.44 -10.07 -12.92
C SER A 82 17.48 -9.12 -13.65
N THR A 83 16.52 -9.67 -14.41
CA THR A 83 15.57 -8.90 -15.24
C THR A 83 14.17 -9.47 -15.12
N ALA A 84 13.19 -8.56 -15.05
CA ALA A 84 11.77 -8.89 -15.05
C ALA A 84 11.31 -9.47 -16.39
N ARG A 85 10.26 -10.29 -16.34
CA ARG A 85 9.58 -10.91 -17.50
C ARG A 85 8.21 -10.30 -17.77
N LYS A 86 7.75 -9.32 -16.96
CA LYS A 86 6.40 -8.77 -16.92
C LYS A 86 5.36 -9.84 -16.52
N HIS A 87 5.69 -10.57 -15.49
CA HIS A 87 4.95 -11.71 -15.00
C HIS A 87 4.76 -11.60 -13.47
N TRP A 88 3.73 -12.23 -12.90
CA TRP A 88 3.47 -12.17 -11.45
C TRP A 88 4.69 -12.65 -10.62
N SER A 89 5.44 -13.60 -11.15
CA SER A 89 6.63 -14.15 -10.49
C SER A 89 7.79 -13.16 -10.37
N ASP A 90 7.71 -12.01 -11.04
CA ASP A 90 8.75 -10.97 -10.92
C ASP A 90 8.79 -10.37 -9.52
N TYR A 91 7.65 -10.34 -8.80
CA TYR A 91 7.62 -9.87 -7.42
C TYR A 91 8.42 -10.77 -6.48
N PRO A 92 8.12 -12.08 -6.33
CA PRO A 92 8.91 -12.96 -5.46
C PRO A 92 10.35 -13.14 -5.93
N MET A 93 10.62 -13.16 -7.24
CA MET A 93 12.00 -13.23 -7.76
C MET A 93 12.78 -11.95 -7.52
N GLY A 94 12.15 -10.78 -7.67
CA GLY A 94 12.73 -9.48 -7.33
C GLY A 94 13.12 -9.40 -5.86
N VAL A 95 12.29 -9.96 -4.97
CA VAL A 95 12.58 -10.05 -3.53
C VAL A 95 13.80 -10.93 -3.28
N ALA A 96 13.87 -12.12 -3.88
CA ALA A 96 15.05 -13.01 -3.75
C ALA A 96 16.33 -12.34 -4.27
N TRP A 97 16.23 -11.65 -5.42
CA TRP A 97 17.32 -10.86 -6.00
C TRP A 97 17.76 -9.71 -5.08
N SER A 98 16.81 -8.99 -4.50
CA SER A 98 17.08 -7.86 -3.61
C SER A 98 17.67 -8.29 -2.27
N LEU A 99 17.16 -9.37 -1.67
CA LEU A 99 17.69 -9.91 -0.41
C LEU A 99 19.10 -10.49 -0.58
N ALA A 100 19.44 -11.01 -1.76
CA ALA A 100 20.80 -11.45 -2.06
C ALA A 100 21.83 -10.30 -1.96
N GLN A 101 21.42 -9.05 -2.20
CA GLN A 101 22.27 -7.86 -2.02
C GLN A 101 22.47 -7.51 -0.54
N GLU A 102 21.56 -7.94 0.34
CA GLU A 102 21.71 -7.86 1.80
C GLU A 102 22.48 -9.07 2.38
N GLY A 103 23.04 -9.92 1.50
CA GLY A 103 23.78 -11.13 1.91
C GLY A 103 22.91 -12.35 2.23
N VAL A 104 21.60 -12.27 2.05
CA VAL A 104 20.68 -13.38 2.32
C VAL A 104 20.55 -14.26 1.07
N ARG A 105 20.91 -15.53 1.19
CA ARG A 105 20.81 -16.52 0.12
C ARG A 105 20.02 -17.75 0.59
N ALA A 106 18.85 -17.95 0.02
CA ALA A 106 17.98 -19.07 0.39
C ALA A 106 18.31 -20.37 -0.38
N GLY A 107 19.18 -20.32 -1.40
CA GLY A 107 19.48 -21.47 -2.26
C GLY A 107 18.31 -21.87 -3.16
N ALA A 108 18.13 -23.15 -3.39
CA ALA A 108 17.00 -23.71 -4.13
C ALA A 108 15.80 -23.87 -3.19
N PHE A 109 14.59 -23.48 -3.65
CA PHE A 109 13.38 -23.55 -2.85
C PHE A 109 12.12 -23.72 -3.71
N ALA A 110 11.06 -24.21 -3.10
CA ALA A 110 9.70 -24.13 -3.62
C ALA A 110 8.91 -23.12 -2.79
N LEU A 111 8.19 -22.21 -3.45
CA LEU A 111 7.37 -21.17 -2.83
C LEU A 111 5.96 -21.22 -3.40
N THR A 112 4.98 -21.41 -2.54
CA THR A 112 3.56 -21.32 -2.87
C THR A 112 3.00 -20.00 -2.31
N LEU A 113 2.28 -19.24 -3.14
CA LEU A 113 1.62 -18.01 -2.77
C LEU A 113 0.09 -18.16 -2.86
N GLU A 114 -0.59 -17.80 -1.78
CA GLU A 114 -2.05 -17.71 -1.71
C GLU A 114 -2.43 -16.36 -1.09
N GLY A 115 -3.28 -15.58 -1.77
CA GLY A 115 -3.68 -14.26 -1.29
C GLY A 115 -5.18 -14.02 -1.39
N ASN A 116 -5.73 -13.30 -0.41
CA ASN A 116 -7.10 -12.80 -0.44
C ASN A 116 -7.18 -11.27 -0.56
N VAL A 117 -6.04 -10.59 -0.73
CA VAL A 117 -6.00 -9.15 -1.04
C VAL A 117 -6.63 -8.94 -2.41
N PRO A 118 -7.71 -8.15 -2.53
CA PRO A 118 -8.38 -7.91 -3.80
C PRO A 118 -7.44 -7.36 -4.87
N LEU A 119 -7.27 -8.11 -5.96
CA LEU A 119 -6.32 -7.78 -7.02
C LEU A 119 -6.78 -6.54 -7.80
N GLY A 120 -5.89 -5.60 -8.00
CA GLY A 120 -6.16 -4.39 -8.77
C GLY A 120 -7.06 -3.36 -8.09
N ALA A 121 -7.45 -3.59 -6.85
CA ALA A 121 -8.27 -2.67 -6.05
C ALA A 121 -7.46 -1.54 -5.38
N GLY A 122 -6.14 -1.48 -5.56
CA GLY A 122 -5.29 -0.47 -4.93
C GLY A 122 -4.99 -0.74 -3.45
N LEU A 123 -5.16 -1.99 -2.98
CA LEU A 123 -4.96 -2.42 -1.58
C LEU A 123 -3.58 -3.06 -1.34
N SER A 124 -2.61 -2.80 -2.22
CA SER A 124 -1.20 -3.23 -2.13
C SER A 124 -0.98 -4.74 -2.09
N SER A 125 -1.61 -5.47 -3.00
CA SER A 125 -1.35 -6.90 -3.17
C SER A 125 0.11 -7.19 -3.55
N SER A 126 0.80 -6.31 -4.31
CA SER A 126 2.22 -6.44 -4.65
C SER A 126 3.10 -6.43 -3.40
N ALA A 127 2.97 -5.40 -2.56
CA ALA A 127 3.75 -5.31 -1.31
C ALA A 127 3.43 -6.46 -0.34
N SER A 128 2.19 -6.92 -0.30
CA SER A 128 1.79 -8.10 0.48
C SER A 128 2.52 -9.36 0.00
N ILE A 129 2.60 -9.59 -1.32
CA ILE A 129 3.37 -10.70 -1.93
C ILE A 129 4.87 -10.56 -1.61
N GLU A 130 5.42 -9.36 -1.81
CA GLU A 130 6.84 -9.08 -1.59
C GLU A 130 7.26 -9.34 -0.15
N VAL A 131 6.52 -8.79 0.81
CA VAL A 131 6.86 -8.88 2.23
C VAL A 131 6.62 -10.30 2.77
N ALA A 132 5.55 -11.00 2.35
CA ALA A 132 5.34 -12.41 2.69
C ALA A 132 6.49 -13.30 2.18
N THR A 133 6.93 -13.06 0.92
CA THR A 133 8.07 -13.74 0.31
C THR A 133 9.37 -13.44 1.05
N ALA A 134 9.62 -12.15 1.38
CA ALA A 134 10.84 -11.75 2.10
C ALA A 134 10.94 -12.46 3.45
N LEU A 135 9.87 -12.48 4.22
CA LEU A 135 9.86 -13.14 5.51
C LEU A 135 10.05 -14.65 5.37
N ALA A 136 9.40 -15.30 4.39
CA ALA A 136 9.58 -16.72 4.13
C ALA A 136 11.03 -17.08 3.75
N LEU A 137 11.68 -16.26 2.91
CA LEU A 137 13.09 -16.45 2.53
C LEU A 137 14.05 -16.25 3.70
N LEU A 138 13.79 -15.28 4.57
CA LEU A 138 14.58 -15.05 5.78
C LEU A 138 14.46 -16.23 6.75
N GLU A 139 13.27 -16.75 6.97
CA GLU A 139 13.02 -17.93 7.80
C GLU A 139 13.72 -19.17 7.22
N LEU A 140 13.63 -19.39 5.91
CA LEU A 140 14.32 -20.50 5.24
C LEU A 140 15.84 -20.40 5.37
N ALA A 141 16.39 -19.18 5.26
CA ALA A 141 17.83 -18.93 5.42
C ALA A 141 18.29 -18.96 6.88
N GLY A 142 17.37 -19.10 7.86
CA GLY A 142 17.69 -19.09 9.28
C GLY A 142 18.27 -17.76 9.77
N THR A 143 17.87 -16.63 9.16
CA THR A 143 18.37 -15.29 9.48
C THR A 143 17.24 -14.28 9.66
N SER A 144 17.57 -13.10 10.15
CA SER A 144 16.62 -12.00 10.32
C SER A 144 17.25 -10.67 9.92
N LEU A 145 16.42 -9.73 9.49
CA LEU A 145 16.81 -8.36 9.19
C LEU A 145 15.89 -7.39 9.94
N PRO A 146 16.35 -6.15 10.23
CA PRO A 146 15.48 -5.10 10.76
C PRO A 146 14.28 -4.82 9.82
N LEU A 147 13.10 -4.54 10.37
CA LEU A 147 11.90 -4.27 9.57
C LEU A 147 12.11 -3.18 8.50
N PRO A 148 12.77 -2.04 8.78
CA PRO A 148 13.04 -1.05 7.74
C PRO A 148 13.90 -1.61 6.60
N THR A 149 14.86 -2.48 6.89
CA THR A 149 15.71 -3.12 5.87
C THR A 149 14.89 -4.06 4.98
N ILE A 150 13.96 -4.83 5.56
CA ILE A 150 13.05 -5.70 4.81
C ILE A 150 12.16 -4.85 3.89
N ALA A 151 11.56 -3.78 4.40
CA ALA A 151 10.71 -2.90 3.62
C ALA A 151 11.48 -2.26 2.44
N LEU A 152 12.70 -1.76 2.69
CA LEU A 152 13.56 -1.19 1.64
C LEU A 152 14.01 -2.24 0.61
N ALA A 153 14.27 -3.48 1.02
CA ALA A 153 14.61 -4.56 0.10
C ALA A 153 13.42 -4.92 -0.80
N CYS A 154 12.19 -4.96 -0.26
CA CYS A 154 10.98 -5.18 -1.04
C CYS A 154 10.71 -4.00 -1.99
N GLN A 155 10.81 -2.74 -1.53
CA GLN A 155 10.68 -1.56 -2.40
C GLN A 155 11.73 -1.58 -3.54
N ARG A 156 12.97 -1.95 -3.26
CA ARG A 156 14.02 -2.10 -4.29
C ARG A 156 13.65 -3.18 -5.30
N ALA A 157 13.07 -4.29 -4.84
CA ALA A 157 12.57 -5.35 -5.72
C ALA A 157 11.49 -4.79 -6.67
N GLU A 158 10.51 -4.06 -6.15
CA GLU A 158 9.44 -3.47 -6.95
C GLU A 158 9.96 -2.39 -7.90
N ASN A 159 10.81 -1.47 -7.44
CA ASN A 159 11.26 -0.34 -8.24
C ASN A 159 12.36 -0.68 -9.25
N VAL A 160 13.34 -1.51 -8.86
CA VAL A 160 14.51 -1.79 -9.69
C VAL A 160 14.34 -3.06 -10.53
N PHE A 161 13.78 -4.13 -9.93
CA PHE A 161 13.62 -5.40 -10.64
C PHE A 161 12.33 -5.41 -11.46
N VAL A 162 11.19 -5.11 -10.85
CA VAL A 162 9.87 -5.10 -11.55
C VAL A 162 9.72 -3.86 -12.43
N GLY A 163 10.31 -2.72 -12.04
CA GLY A 163 10.31 -1.49 -12.82
C GLY A 163 9.15 -0.53 -12.48
N ALA A 164 8.55 -0.67 -11.29
CA ALA A 164 7.61 0.31 -10.75
C ALA A 164 8.33 1.58 -10.26
N ARG A 165 7.56 2.61 -9.85
CA ARG A 165 8.09 3.84 -9.27
C ARG A 165 7.33 4.17 -7.98
N SER A 166 7.17 3.17 -7.10
CA SER A 166 6.43 3.30 -5.83
C SER A 166 7.25 3.99 -4.74
N GLY A 167 6.55 4.58 -3.76
CA GLY A 167 7.14 5.00 -2.49
C GLY A 167 7.36 3.81 -1.55
N ILE A 168 7.71 4.11 -0.28
CA ILE A 168 8.03 3.06 0.71
C ILE A 168 6.82 2.61 1.53
N MET A 169 5.72 3.36 1.49
CA MET A 169 4.58 3.20 2.39
C MET A 169 4.04 1.76 2.44
N ASP A 170 3.86 1.15 1.29
CA ASP A 170 3.16 -0.13 1.14
C ASP A 170 3.94 -1.29 1.76
N GLN A 171 5.21 -1.39 1.45
CA GLN A 171 6.10 -2.40 2.02
C GLN A 171 6.33 -2.15 3.51
N PHE A 172 6.42 -0.87 3.92
CA PHE A 172 6.68 -0.54 5.31
C PHE A 172 5.51 -0.92 6.22
N ILE A 173 4.27 -0.58 5.82
CA ILE A 173 3.09 -0.97 6.62
C ILE A 173 2.85 -2.49 6.59
N ALA A 174 3.12 -3.16 5.47
CA ALA A 174 3.04 -4.62 5.40
C ALA A 174 4.02 -5.30 6.38
N CYS A 175 5.21 -4.71 6.59
CA CYS A 175 6.17 -5.19 7.60
C CYS A 175 5.76 -4.81 9.03
N ALA A 176 5.47 -3.53 9.28
CA ALA A 176 5.43 -2.92 10.61
C ALA A 176 4.00 -2.69 11.14
N GLY A 177 2.97 -3.16 10.47
CA GLY A 177 1.57 -3.04 10.90
C GLY A 177 1.36 -3.61 12.30
N LYS A 178 0.44 -3.02 13.06
CA LYS A 178 0.05 -3.48 14.39
C LYS A 178 -1.46 -3.58 14.50
N GLN A 179 -1.93 -4.66 15.13
CA GLN A 179 -3.35 -4.90 15.38
C GLN A 179 -4.01 -3.65 16.01
N ASP A 180 -5.14 -3.26 15.48
CA ASP A 180 -5.96 -2.12 15.93
C ASP A 180 -5.22 -0.76 15.93
N HIS A 181 -4.22 -0.58 15.06
CA HIS A 181 -3.47 0.67 14.96
C HIS A 181 -3.28 1.10 13.50
N ALA A 182 -3.31 2.40 13.28
CA ALA A 182 -2.65 3.03 12.13
C ALA A 182 -1.16 3.22 12.44
N LEU A 183 -0.38 3.44 11.40
CA LEU A 183 1.07 3.68 11.52
C LEU A 183 1.37 5.05 10.89
N MET A 184 1.81 6.03 11.69
CA MET A 184 2.40 7.26 11.16
C MET A 184 3.85 7.00 10.81
N LEU A 185 4.23 7.21 9.56
CA LEU A 185 5.58 7.00 9.04
C LEU A 185 6.13 8.32 8.49
N ASP A 186 7.33 8.67 8.91
CA ASP A 186 8.20 9.63 8.21
C ASP A 186 8.95 8.88 7.10
N CYS A 187 8.58 9.08 5.84
CA CYS A 187 9.18 8.37 4.71
C CYS A 187 10.62 8.81 4.40
N ARG A 188 11.14 9.86 5.04
CA ARG A 188 12.53 10.31 4.92
C ARG A 188 13.46 9.64 5.93
N SER A 189 13.08 9.66 7.22
CA SER A 189 13.89 9.08 8.31
C SER A 189 13.59 7.62 8.57
N LEU A 190 12.45 7.12 8.08
CA LEU A 190 11.85 5.82 8.41
C LEU A 190 11.48 5.67 9.89
N GLU A 191 11.45 6.76 10.64
CA GLU A 191 10.88 6.78 11.97
C GLU A 191 9.37 6.62 11.90
N TYR A 192 8.81 5.81 12.80
CA TYR A 192 7.39 5.53 12.80
C TYR A 192 6.84 5.36 14.21
N ARG A 193 5.54 5.55 14.32
CA ARG A 193 4.79 5.28 15.56
C ARG A 193 3.41 4.72 15.26
N HIS A 194 2.94 3.85 16.13
CA HIS A 194 1.61 3.28 16.04
C HIS A 194 0.61 4.17 16.77
N LEU A 195 -0.50 4.45 16.11
CA LEU A 195 -1.60 5.28 16.61
C LEU A 195 -2.83 4.38 16.79
N PRO A 196 -3.42 4.29 17.98
CA PRO A 196 -4.54 3.39 18.23
C PRO A 196 -5.78 3.82 17.44
N ILE A 197 -6.41 2.88 16.75
CA ILE A 197 -7.75 3.05 16.18
C ILE A 197 -8.73 2.55 17.24
N PRO A 198 -9.70 3.38 17.69
CA PRO A 198 -10.64 2.97 18.74
C PRO A 198 -11.43 1.72 18.36
N ALA A 199 -11.63 0.80 19.31
CA ALA A 199 -12.27 -0.50 19.07
C ALA A 199 -13.72 -0.40 18.53
N HIS A 200 -14.38 0.75 18.73
CA HIS A 200 -15.71 1.01 18.19
C HIS A 200 -15.72 1.58 16.78
N VAL A 201 -14.54 1.59 16.10
CA VAL A 201 -14.38 2.04 14.72
C VAL A 201 -14.09 0.86 13.80
N ARG A 202 -14.77 0.82 12.68
CA ARG A 202 -14.56 -0.11 11.59
C ARG A 202 -13.98 0.60 10.38
N LEU A 203 -13.00 -0.02 9.73
CA LEU A 203 -12.53 0.40 8.42
C LEU A 203 -13.43 -0.26 7.35
N ILE A 204 -14.15 0.54 6.60
CA ILE A 204 -14.96 0.04 5.48
C ILE A 204 -14.32 0.53 4.19
N ILE A 205 -13.97 -0.43 3.33
CA ILE A 205 -13.32 -0.18 2.05
C ILE A 205 -14.37 -0.38 0.97
N CYS A 206 -14.57 0.62 0.12
CA CYS A 206 -15.49 0.52 -1.01
C CYS A 206 -14.69 0.57 -2.30
N ASN A 207 -14.66 -0.53 -3.04
CA ASN A 207 -14.07 -0.60 -4.37
C ASN A 207 -15.09 -0.09 -5.39
N SER A 208 -14.73 0.98 -6.08
CA SER A 208 -15.59 1.60 -7.10
C SER A 208 -15.84 0.70 -8.31
N MET A 209 -15.10 -0.39 -8.45
CA MET A 209 -15.08 -1.29 -9.61
C MET A 209 -14.70 -0.58 -10.93
N VAL A 210 -14.12 0.62 -10.81
CA VAL A 210 -13.62 1.39 -11.96
C VAL A 210 -12.09 1.41 -11.92
N LYS A 211 -11.51 1.12 -13.08
CA LYS A 211 -10.07 1.22 -13.31
C LYS A 211 -9.86 1.88 -14.66
N HIS A 212 -9.29 3.08 -14.65
CA HIS A 212 -8.97 3.75 -15.91
C HIS A 212 -7.73 3.12 -16.56
N GLU A 213 -7.80 2.80 -17.85
CA GLU A 213 -6.75 2.12 -18.62
C GLU A 213 -5.38 2.82 -18.56
N HIS A 214 -5.35 4.12 -18.31
CA HIS A 214 -4.14 4.93 -18.24
C HIS A 214 -3.69 5.30 -16.82
N ALA A 215 -4.24 4.66 -15.79
CA ALA A 215 -3.95 5.01 -14.38
C ALA A 215 -2.44 5.01 -14.05
N GLY A 216 -1.70 3.99 -14.48
CA GLY A 216 -0.26 3.91 -14.26
C GLY A 216 0.55 5.01 -14.95
N GLY A 217 0.14 5.42 -16.16
CA GLY A 217 0.75 6.55 -16.87
C GLY A 217 0.48 7.88 -16.17
N GLN A 218 -0.75 8.10 -15.72
CA GLN A 218 -1.15 9.31 -14.99
C GLN A 218 -0.42 9.43 -13.63
N TYR A 219 -0.22 8.33 -12.91
CA TYR A 219 0.56 8.33 -11.68
C TYR A 219 1.98 8.87 -11.90
N ASN A 220 2.66 8.39 -12.94
CA ASN A 220 4.02 8.86 -13.28
C ASN A 220 4.02 10.35 -13.67
N VAL A 221 3.03 10.82 -14.42
CA VAL A 221 2.88 12.25 -14.75
C VAL A 221 2.75 13.09 -13.48
N ARG A 222 1.92 12.68 -12.51
CA ARG A 222 1.79 13.40 -11.23
C ARG A 222 3.10 13.46 -10.47
N ARG A 223 3.87 12.37 -10.47
CA ARG A 223 5.18 12.32 -9.84
C ARG A 223 6.17 13.28 -10.51
N GLU A 224 6.21 13.33 -11.83
CA GLU A 224 7.06 14.25 -12.59
C GLU A 224 6.69 15.72 -12.33
N GLU A 225 5.39 16.05 -12.23
CA GLU A 225 4.90 17.38 -11.86
C GLU A 225 5.37 17.78 -10.44
N VAL A 226 5.35 16.85 -9.47
CA VAL A 226 5.86 17.06 -8.10
C VAL A 226 7.39 17.26 -8.10
N GLU A 227 8.12 16.45 -8.86
CA GLU A 227 9.58 16.56 -9.01
C GLU A 227 9.97 17.90 -9.65
N GLU A 228 9.22 18.38 -10.66
CA GLU A 228 9.42 19.70 -11.28
C GLU A 228 9.21 20.84 -10.29
N GLY A 229 8.12 20.84 -9.55
CA GLY A 229 7.83 21.86 -8.56
C GLY A 229 8.87 21.90 -7.44
N THR A 230 9.33 20.71 -7.00
CA THR A 230 10.43 20.60 -6.03
C THR A 230 11.70 21.27 -6.55
N ARG A 231 12.05 21.04 -7.82
CA ARG A 231 13.23 21.64 -8.46
C ARG A 231 13.14 23.17 -8.54
N ILE A 232 11.96 23.72 -8.86
CA ILE A 232 11.75 25.18 -8.92
C ILE A 232 11.92 25.80 -7.52
N LEU A 233 11.32 25.20 -6.49
CA LEU A 233 11.45 25.65 -5.10
C LEU A 233 12.88 25.54 -4.60
N HIS A 234 13.57 24.43 -4.90
CA HIS A 234 14.98 24.23 -4.54
C HIS A 234 15.91 25.27 -5.17
N ALA A 235 15.68 25.65 -6.42
CA ALA A 235 16.49 26.68 -7.09
C ALA A 235 16.44 28.03 -6.38
N ARG A 236 15.30 28.38 -5.78
CA ARG A 236 15.12 29.62 -5.01
C ARG A 236 15.52 29.48 -3.55
N TRP A 237 15.26 28.33 -2.94
CA TRP A 237 15.63 28.00 -1.56
C TRP A 237 16.35 26.65 -1.51
N PRO A 238 17.68 26.63 -1.53
CA PRO A 238 18.46 25.38 -1.53
C PRO A 238 18.26 24.47 -0.30
N SER A 239 17.65 24.98 0.76
CA SER A 239 17.24 24.19 1.93
C SER A 239 16.05 23.29 1.66
N ILE A 240 15.20 23.60 0.67
CA ILE A 240 14.06 22.79 0.26
C ILE A 240 14.58 21.65 -0.62
N LYS A 241 14.70 20.47 -0.04
CA LYS A 241 15.13 19.24 -0.74
C LYS A 241 13.93 18.38 -1.20
N ALA A 242 12.80 18.56 -0.55
CA ALA A 242 11.52 17.92 -0.88
C ALA A 242 10.38 18.86 -0.49
N LEU A 243 9.17 18.64 -1.02
CA LEU A 243 8.02 19.53 -0.79
C LEU A 243 7.60 19.62 0.69
N ARG A 244 7.94 18.64 1.52
CA ARG A 244 7.72 18.74 2.98
C ARG A 244 8.56 19.84 3.65
N ASP A 245 9.64 20.28 3.01
CA ASP A 245 10.51 21.35 3.54
C ASP A 245 9.99 22.75 3.17
N ALA A 246 9.03 22.82 2.25
CA ALA A 246 8.45 24.06 1.77
C ALA A 246 7.22 24.46 2.60
N THR A 247 7.00 25.76 2.70
CA THR A 247 5.77 26.35 3.24
C THR A 247 4.84 26.79 2.11
N GLU A 248 3.55 26.94 2.41
CA GLU A 248 2.58 27.50 1.46
C GLU A 248 2.94 28.94 1.07
N ALA A 249 3.56 29.73 1.96
CA ALA A 249 4.03 31.08 1.65
C ALA A 249 5.11 31.04 0.56
N GLN A 250 6.11 30.16 0.71
CA GLN A 250 7.18 29.98 -0.30
C GLN A 250 6.61 29.47 -1.63
N LEU A 251 5.65 28.54 -1.59
CA LEU A 251 4.97 28.08 -2.81
C LEU A 251 4.26 29.24 -3.51
N ASN A 252 3.52 30.08 -2.76
CA ASN A 252 2.80 31.22 -3.31
C ASN A 252 3.73 32.26 -3.94
N GLU A 253 4.94 32.48 -3.40
CA GLU A 253 5.94 33.36 -4.01
C GLU A 253 6.41 32.86 -5.39
N CYS A 254 6.42 31.55 -5.64
CA CYS A 254 6.78 30.96 -6.93
C CYS A 254 5.58 30.79 -7.88
N ARG A 255 4.39 31.27 -7.53
CA ARG A 255 3.14 30.99 -8.29
C ARG A 255 3.22 31.37 -9.76
N LEU A 256 3.91 32.47 -10.10
CA LEU A 256 4.06 32.93 -11.48
C LEU A 256 5.22 32.26 -12.23
N GLU A 257 6.08 31.56 -11.51
CA GLU A 257 7.24 30.84 -12.05
C GLU A 257 6.92 29.38 -12.35
N MET A 258 5.79 28.88 -11.83
CA MET A 258 5.34 27.48 -11.98
C MET A 258 4.20 27.35 -12.97
N PRO A 259 4.17 26.27 -13.78
CA PRO A 259 2.96 25.88 -14.48
C PRO A 259 1.78 25.71 -13.49
N PRO A 260 0.55 26.12 -13.84
CA PRO A 260 -0.59 26.08 -12.91
C PRO A 260 -0.90 24.67 -12.35
N ASN A 261 -0.70 23.62 -13.13
CA ASN A 261 -0.83 22.24 -12.68
C ASN A 261 0.26 21.86 -11.66
N VAL A 262 1.52 22.18 -11.93
CA VAL A 262 2.66 21.93 -11.02
C VAL A 262 2.42 22.64 -9.68
N PHE A 263 1.98 23.91 -9.70
CA PHE A 263 1.63 24.66 -8.50
C PHE A 263 0.57 23.92 -7.66
N ARG A 264 -0.50 23.45 -8.29
CA ARG A 264 -1.57 22.71 -7.58
C ARG A 264 -1.05 21.39 -6.98
N ARG A 265 -0.22 20.60 -7.71
CA ARG A 265 0.39 19.37 -7.17
C ARG A 265 1.23 19.67 -5.94
N CYS A 266 2.09 20.71 -6.02
CA CYS A 266 2.91 21.14 -4.87
C CYS A 266 2.04 21.55 -3.69
N ARG A 267 0.95 22.30 -3.91
CA ARG A 267 0.03 22.70 -2.86
C ARG A 267 -0.58 21.50 -2.16
N HIS A 268 -1.04 20.49 -2.93
CA HIS A 268 -1.53 19.25 -2.35
C HIS A 268 -0.49 18.63 -1.41
N ILE A 269 0.73 18.37 -1.90
CA ILE A 269 1.78 17.68 -1.12
C ILE A 269 2.16 18.46 0.14
N ILE A 270 2.34 19.78 0.03
CA ILE A 270 2.71 20.63 1.18
C ILE A 270 1.61 20.61 2.25
N THR A 271 0.35 20.78 1.83
CA THR A 271 -0.78 20.81 2.77
C THR A 271 -1.13 19.42 3.28
N GLU A 272 -0.92 18.35 2.49
CA GLU A 272 -1.18 16.98 2.91
C GLU A 272 -0.22 16.55 4.04
N ASN A 273 1.07 16.89 3.95
CA ASN A 273 2.00 16.64 5.05
C ASN A 273 1.48 17.25 6.37
N LYS A 274 0.97 18.48 6.31
CA LYS A 274 0.40 19.14 7.49
C LYS A 274 -0.86 18.45 7.99
N ARG A 275 -1.73 18.00 7.07
CA ARG A 275 -2.94 17.24 7.45
C ARG A 275 -2.60 15.92 8.14
N VAL A 276 -1.55 15.20 7.70
CA VAL A 276 -1.10 13.96 8.37
C VAL A 276 -0.69 14.22 9.82
N GLU A 277 0.08 15.28 10.09
CA GLU A 277 0.47 15.64 11.46
C GLU A 277 -0.73 15.98 12.34
N LEU A 278 -1.68 16.77 11.81
CA LEU A 278 -2.91 17.12 12.52
C LEU A 278 -3.79 15.89 12.75
N ALA A 279 -3.89 15.00 11.77
CA ALA A 279 -4.64 13.76 11.86
C ALA A 279 -4.04 12.82 12.91
N ALA A 280 -2.71 12.71 12.97
CA ALA A 280 -2.03 11.95 14.02
C ALA A 280 -2.40 12.47 15.41
N SER A 281 -2.35 13.78 15.59
CA SER A 281 -2.73 14.41 16.86
C SER A 281 -4.21 14.23 17.20
N ALA A 282 -5.11 14.26 16.21
CA ALA A 282 -6.53 13.99 16.41
C ALA A 282 -6.77 12.53 16.85
N LEU A 283 -6.14 11.57 16.18
CA LEU A 283 -6.28 10.16 16.50
C LEU A 283 -5.72 9.82 17.90
N GLU A 284 -4.60 10.43 18.31
CA GLU A 284 -4.03 10.28 19.66
C GLU A 284 -4.98 10.76 20.76
N ARG A 285 -5.77 11.80 20.49
CA ARG A 285 -6.79 12.29 21.43
C ARG A 285 -8.11 11.56 21.33
N GLY A 286 -8.27 10.63 20.39
CA GLY A 286 -9.54 9.98 20.11
C GLY A 286 -10.59 10.91 19.48
N ASP A 287 -10.16 12.02 18.87
CA ASP A 287 -11.03 13.02 18.23
C ASP A 287 -11.35 12.59 16.79
N LEU A 288 -12.25 11.61 16.68
CA LEU A 288 -12.68 11.05 15.40
C LEU A 288 -13.39 12.07 14.48
N PRO A 289 -14.22 12.99 14.99
CA PRO A 289 -14.80 14.06 14.16
C PRO A 289 -13.73 14.95 13.51
N ALA A 290 -12.70 15.38 14.26
CA ALA A 290 -11.60 16.16 13.72
C ALA A 290 -10.79 15.34 12.69
N PHE A 291 -10.52 14.06 12.97
CA PHE A 291 -9.85 13.15 12.03
C PHE A 291 -10.65 13.01 10.72
N GLY A 292 -11.96 12.79 10.82
CA GLY A 292 -12.85 12.69 9.66
C GLY A 292 -12.91 13.96 8.81
N THR A 293 -12.88 15.13 9.46
CA THR A 293 -12.78 16.43 8.76
C THR A 293 -11.49 16.51 7.94
N LEU A 294 -10.35 16.09 8.51
CA LEU A 294 -9.06 16.07 7.80
C LEU A 294 -9.06 15.08 6.64
N MET A 295 -9.72 13.92 6.78
CA MET A 295 -9.92 12.98 5.66
C MET A 295 -10.70 13.63 4.51
N ALA A 296 -11.77 14.34 4.81
CA ALA A 296 -12.58 15.03 3.80
C ALA A 296 -11.80 16.18 3.12
N GLU A 297 -10.99 16.92 3.87
CA GLU A 297 -10.10 17.95 3.32
C GLU A 297 -9.01 17.34 2.42
N ALA A 298 -8.41 16.22 2.83
CA ALA A 298 -7.46 15.48 2.03
C ALA A 298 -8.08 14.99 0.72
N HIS A 299 -9.32 14.46 0.75
CA HIS A 299 -10.03 14.05 -0.46
C HIS A 299 -10.28 15.22 -1.42
N ARG A 300 -10.75 16.38 -0.90
CA ARG A 300 -10.94 17.58 -1.72
C ARG A 300 -9.64 18.06 -2.36
N SER A 301 -8.55 18.11 -1.60
CA SER A 301 -7.23 18.48 -2.11
C SER A 301 -6.73 17.47 -3.16
N PHE A 302 -6.99 16.18 -2.96
CA PHE A 302 -6.64 15.13 -3.91
C PHE A 302 -7.44 15.26 -5.22
N ARG A 303 -8.72 15.58 -5.15
CA ARG A 303 -9.59 15.83 -6.30
C ARG A 303 -9.23 17.12 -7.02
N ASP A 304 -9.15 18.25 -6.29
CA ASP A 304 -9.12 19.58 -6.88
C ASP A 304 -7.69 20.07 -7.19
N ASP A 305 -6.71 19.73 -6.34
CA ASP A 305 -5.31 20.13 -6.48
C ASP A 305 -4.47 19.05 -7.15
N PHE A 306 -4.60 17.81 -6.72
CA PHE A 306 -3.79 16.72 -7.27
C PHE A 306 -4.40 16.13 -8.55
N GLU A 307 -5.70 16.30 -8.75
CA GLU A 307 -6.48 15.84 -9.91
C GLU A 307 -6.26 14.35 -10.21
N ALA A 308 -6.31 13.52 -9.17
CA ALA A 308 -6.17 12.07 -9.29
C ALA A 308 -7.39 11.30 -8.77
N SER A 309 -8.52 11.97 -8.48
CA SER A 309 -9.80 11.34 -8.23
C SER A 309 -10.54 11.03 -9.55
N CYS A 310 -11.72 10.42 -9.42
CA CYS A 310 -12.69 10.25 -10.50
C CYS A 310 -14.11 10.38 -9.94
N SER A 311 -15.10 10.53 -10.83
CA SER A 311 -16.51 10.74 -10.47
C SER A 311 -17.06 9.63 -9.56
N GLU A 312 -16.65 8.40 -9.77
CA GLU A 312 -17.10 7.24 -9.02
C GLU A 312 -16.56 7.25 -7.58
N LEU A 313 -15.27 7.61 -7.41
CA LEU A 313 -14.67 7.78 -6.08
C LEU A 313 -15.30 8.96 -5.33
N ASP A 314 -15.51 10.09 -6.01
CA ASP A 314 -16.17 11.27 -5.44
C ASP A 314 -17.59 10.92 -5.01
N THR A 315 -18.36 10.19 -5.85
CA THR A 315 -19.70 9.70 -5.50
C THR A 315 -19.70 8.81 -4.26
N LEU A 316 -18.77 7.88 -4.14
CA LEU A 316 -18.64 7.04 -2.94
C LEU A 316 -18.38 7.87 -1.69
N VAL A 317 -17.48 8.86 -1.76
CA VAL A 317 -17.16 9.73 -0.62
C VAL A 317 -18.34 10.63 -0.25
N GLU A 318 -19.03 11.20 -1.23
CA GLU A 318 -20.23 12.03 -1.01
C GLU A 318 -21.34 11.23 -0.34
N ILE A 319 -21.64 10.03 -0.83
CA ILE A 319 -22.63 9.14 -0.22
C ILE A 319 -22.20 8.79 1.22
N ALA A 320 -20.95 8.41 1.42
CA ALA A 320 -20.44 8.02 2.74
C ALA A 320 -20.58 9.14 3.77
N ALA A 321 -20.32 10.39 3.39
CA ALA A 321 -20.40 11.55 4.27
C ALA A 321 -21.83 11.83 4.80
N GLU A 322 -22.86 11.37 4.08
CA GLU A 322 -24.26 11.52 4.47
C GLU A 322 -24.77 10.36 5.32
N LEU A 323 -24.03 9.25 5.40
CA LEU A 323 -24.49 8.06 6.11
C LEU A 323 -24.24 8.15 7.62
N PRO A 324 -25.22 7.74 8.44
CA PRO A 324 -25.08 7.74 9.89
C PRO A 324 -23.89 6.87 10.36
N GLY A 325 -23.11 7.38 11.30
CA GLY A 325 -21.97 6.67 11.89
C GLY A 325 -20.67 6.78 11.09
N CYS A 326 -20.67 7.47 9.94
CA CYS A 326 -19.43 7.76 9.20
C CYS A 326 -18.70 8.95 9.84
N TYR A 327 -17.53 8.73 10.39
CA TYR A 327 -16.67 9.79 10.90
C TYR A 327 -15.93 10.53 9.79
N GLY A 328 -15.53 9.80 8.74
CA GLY A 328 -14.82 10.36 7.59
C GLY A 328 -14.63 9.34 6.47
N ALA A 329 -14.51 9.86 5.26
CA ALA A 329 -14.36 9.08 4.03
C ALA A 329 -13.40 9.79 3.07
N ARG A 330 -12.60 8.99 2.35
CA ARG A 330 -11.73 9.47 1.27
C ARG A 330 -11.31 8.34 0.34
N MET A 331 -10.86 8.68 -0.85
CA MET A 331 -10.17 7.70 -1.69
C MET A 331 -8.84 7.27 -1.03
N THR A 332 -8.36 6.08 -1.36
CA THR A 332 -7.10 5.52 -0.85
C THR A 332 -6.27 4.91 -1.98
N GLY A 333 -4.95 5.10 -1.93
CA GLY A 333 -3.99 4.60 -2.91
C GLY A 333 -3.65 5.60 -4.02
N GLY A 334 -3.24 5.13 -5.19
CA GLY A 334 -2.73 5.96 -6.29
C GLY A 334 -3.78 6.81 -7.01
N GLY A 335 -5.06 6.57 -6.81
CA GLY A 335 -6.14 7.27 -7.49
C GLY A 335 -6.48 6.75 -8.89
N PHE A 336 -7.22 7.54 -9.65
CA PHE A 336 -7.71 7.19 -11.00
C PHE A 336 -8.60 5.93 -11.03
N GLY A 337 -9.40 5.73 -9.97
CA GLY A 337 -10.21 4.55 -9.69
C GLY A 337 -9.74 3.82 -8.42
N GLY A 338 -10.21 2.58 -8.23
CA GLY A 338 -9.90 1.77 -7.05
C GLY A 338 -10.83 2.05 -5.88
N CYS A 339 -10.30 2.26 -4.67
CA CYS A 339 -11.09 2.23 -3.45
C CYS A 339 -11.20 3.58 -2.72
N THR A 340 -12.26 3.68 -1.91
CA THR A 340 -12.34 4.61 -0.78
C THR A 340 -12.13 3.87 0.53
N VAL A 341 -11.61 4.57 1.55
CA VAL A 341 -11.56 4.12 2.93
C VAL A 341 -12.49 5.00 3.76
N ASN A 342 -13.30 4.36 4.60
CA ASN A 342 -14.30 5.02 5.43
C ASN A 342 -14.10 4.58 6.87
N LEU A 343 -14.06 5.53 7.81
CA LEU A 343 -14.09 5.25 9.24
C LEU A 343 -15.52 5.30 9.71
N VAL A 344 -16.05 4.19 10.18
CA VAL A 344 -17.46 4.04 10.53
C VAL A 344 -17.59 3.47 11.92
N GLU A 345 -18.60 3.93 12.67
CA GLU A 345 -18.97 3.38 13.95
C GLU A 345 -19.33 1.89 13.82
N GLU A 346 -18.73 1.03 14.65
CA GLU A 346 -18.83 -0.44 14.56
C GLU A 346 -20.29 -0.93 14.50
N ASN A 347 -21.16 -0.37 15.34
CA ASN A 347 -22.60 -0.75 15.40
C ASN A 347 -23.41 -0.26 14.18
N LYS A 348 -22.82 0.56 13.30
CA LYS A 348 -23.41 1.06 12.06
C LYS A 348 -22.81 0.43 10.80
N ALA A 349 -21.78 -0.39 10.95
CA ALA A 349 -21.01 -0.91 9.82
C ALA A 349 -21.86 -1.69 8.79
N ASP A 350 -22.75 -2.57 9.24
CA ASP A 350 -23.62 -3.33 8.32
C ASP A 350 -24.65 -2.45 7.64
N GLN A 351 -25.26 -1.50 8.36
CA GLN A 351 -26.19 -0.53 7.80
C GLN A 351 -25.50 0.38 6.77
N PHE A 352 -24.29 0.84 7.10
CA PHE A 352 -23.47 1.64 6.19
C PHE A 352 -23.18 0.87 4.90
N ARG A 353 -22.71 -0.40 5.00
CA ARG A 353 -22.42 -1.26 3.86
C ARG A 353 -23.60 -1.39 2.90
N GLU A 354 -24.78 -1.69 3.44
CA GLU A 354 -26.00 -1.86 2.65
C GLU A 354 -26.43 -0.56 1.96
N GLN A 355 -26.38 0.54 2.69
CA GLN A 355 -26.82 1.86 2.17
C GLN A 355 -25.85 2.42 1.13
N ILE A 356 -24.54 2.33 1.34
CA ILE A 356 -23.55 2.83 0.37
C ILE A 356 -23.61 2.02 -0.92
N HIS A 357 -23.72 0.70 -0.84
CA HIS A 357 -23.88 -0.17 -2.02
C HIS A 357 -25.13 0.19 -2.81
N THR A 358 -26.27 0.28 -2.14
CA THR A 358 -27.57 0.57 -2.79
C THR A 358 -27.56 1.95 -3.46
N ARG A 359 -27.06 2.98 -2.76
CA ARG A 359 -27.03 4.36 -3.28
C ARG A 359 -26.01 4.53 -4.40
N TYR A 360 -24.84 3.91 -4.28
CA TYR A 360 -23.82 3.96 -5.32
C TYR A 360 -24.33 3.31 -6.61
N ARG A 361 -24.92 2.11 -6.51
CA ARG A 361 -25.53 1.44 -7.67
C ARG A 361 -26.65 2.29 -8.28
N ALA A 362 -27.50 2.90 -7.48
CA ALA A 362 -28.59 3.75 -7.99
C ALA A 362 -28.06 4.98 -8.73
N THR A 363 -26.91 5.54 -8.33
CA THR A 363 -26.32 6.74 -8.92
C THR A 363 -25.47 6.43 -10.15
N THR A 364 -24.69 5.36 -10.11
CA THR A 364 -23.67 5.06 -11.14
C THR A 364 -24.03 3.89 -12.06
N GLY A 365 -24.96 3.04 -11.66
CA GLY A 365 -25.25 1.77 -12.32
C GLY A 365 -24.22 0.67 -12.05
N ILE A 366 -23.20 0.92 -11.21
CA ILE A 366 -22.10 0.00 -10.92
C ILE A 366 -22.33 -0.65 -9.55
N ASP A 367 -22.07 -1.95 -9.45
CA ASP A 367 -22.05 -2.67 -8.19
C ASP A 367 -20.67 -2.55 -7.56
N ALA A 368 -20.55 -1.81 -6.45
CA ALA A 368 -19.30 -1.69 -5.70
C ALA A 368 -19.07 -2.92 -4.82
N ASP A 369 -17.83 -3.37 -4.72
CA ASP A 369 -17.44 -4.34 -3.69
C ASP A 369 -17.17 -3.60 -2.36
N ILE A 370 -17.78 -4.05 -1.28
CA ILE A 370 -17.67 -3.40 0.03
C ILE A 370 -17.04 -4.38 1.02
N TYR A 371 -15.88 -4.04 1.55
CA TYR A 371 -15.12 -4.85 2.49
C TYR A 371 -15.16 -4.24 3.89
N LEU A 372 -15.58 -5.03 4.89
CA LEU A 372 -15.52 -4.66 6.30
C LEU A 372 -14.21 -5.17 6.86
N CYS A 373 -13.29 -4.25 7.16
CA CYS A 373 -11.93 -4.55 7.60
C CYS A 373 -11.66 -4.07 9.02
N ARG A 374 -10.62 -4.64 9.61
CA ARG A 374 -9.95 -4.14 10.81
C ARG A 374 -8.49 -3.90 10.54
N ALA A 375 -7.89 -2.97 11.30
CA ALA A 375 -6.45 -2.83 11.27
C ALA A 375 -5.81 -4.12 11.84
N SER A 376 -4.88 -4.70 11.08
CA SER A 376 -4.26 -5.98 11.40
C SER A 376 -2.78 -5.85 11.76
N ALA A 377 -2.19 -6.95 12.26
CA ALA A 377 -0.76 -7.05 12.44
C ALA A 377 -0.03 -7.09 11.09
N GLY A 378 1.21 -6.61 11.07
CA GLY A 378 2.12 -6.73 9.94
C GLY A 378 2.56 -8.16 9.65
N ALA A 379 3.64 -8.28 8.89
CA ALA A 379 4.18 -9.57 8.48
C ALA A 379 4.53 -10.45 9.70
N ARG A 380 4.20 -11.73 9.61
CA ARG A 380 4.42 -12.70 10.68
C ARG A 380 4.58 -14.11 10.14
N ARG A 381 5.38 -14.91 10.85
CA ARG A 381 5.38 -16.37 10.70
C ARG A 381 4.07 -16.94 11.23
N LEU A 382 3.52 -17.87 10.49
CA LEU A 382 2.37 -18.67 10.92
C LEU A 382 2.85 -19.94 11.60
N SER A 383 2.11 -20.40 12.60
CA SER A 383 2.38 -21.63 13.35
C SER A 383 2.09 -22.86 12.52
#